data_36b792b4be9701ea88d89f55da38c898
#
_entry.id   36b792b4be9701ea88d89f55da38c898
#
_cell.length_a   1.000
_cell.length_b   1.000
_cell.length_c   1.000
_cell.angle_alpha   90.00
_cell.angle_beta   90.00
_cell.angle_gamma   90.00
#
_symmetry.space_group_name_H-M   'P 1'
#
loop_
_entity.id
_entity.type
_entity.pdbx_description
1 polymer ?
#
loop_
_entity_poly.entity_id
_entity_poly.type
_entity_poly.pdbx_seq_one_letter_code
_entity_poly.pdbx_strand_id
1 'polypeptide(L)'
;RDVFMWDGGLPQDPQPPFDYMLTFSIAGLTNEYAEPAVFLRDGRITEVEPMTELETVEFPEPVGTLEAFVTGGGLDTLPWTYEGKLRTLQNLTLRYPGSFVKLRAFYDLGLWSLGPVMVNGVPVVPRDVFHTLFAPKVTFPEGKDMVIIRIKAVGEKDGKPAEAWIELIDYYDDETGFTAMERGTGFSAAIVAEMMWRGETPRGASGVERMVPPGPFLKELEKRNFKVEMRLVEVQGHGGQ
;
A
#
# COMPACT_ATOMS: atom_id res chain seq x y z
N ARG A 1 -11.21 4.21 16.25
CA ARG A 1 -10.78 3.15 17.18
C ARG A 1 -9.84 2.18 16.49
N ASP A 2 -10.20 1.68 15.33
CA ASP A 2 -9.39 0.79 14.51
C ASP A 2 -9.33 1.29 13.07
N VAL A 3 -8.17 1.18 12.43
CA VAL A 3 -7.97 1.55 11.02
C VAL A 3 -7.25 0.42 10.30
N PHE A 4 -7.86 -0.05 9.24
CA PHE A 4 -7.35 -1.09 8.35
C PHE A 4 -7.15 -0.48 6.97
N MET A 5 -6.00 -0.68 6.37
CA MET A 5 -5.65 -0.18 5.06
C MET A 5 -5.19 -1.34 4.18
N TRP A 6 -5.56 -1.27 2.92
CA TRP A 6 -5.13 -2.19 1.87
C TRP A 6 -4.75 -1.36 0.66
N ASP A 7 -3.60 -1.61 0.11
CA ASP A 7 -3.16 -0.93 -1.11
C ASP A 7 -2.34 -1.85 -2.01
N GLY A 8 -2.29 -1.53 -3.29
CA GLY A 8 -1.48 -2.27 -4.24
C GLY A 8 -1.46 -1.65 -5.62
N GLY A 9 -0.29 -1.76 -6.27
CA GLY A 9 -0.13 -1.53 -7.70
C GLY A 9 -0.17 -2.89 -8.41
N LEU A 10 -1.08 -3.03 -9.37
CA LEU A 10 -1.38 -4.29 -10.05
C LEU A 10 -1.45 -4.07 -11.56
N PRO A 11 -1.04 -5.06 -12.40
CA PRO A 11 -1.35 -4.99 -13.82
C PRO A 11 -2.85 -5.14 -14.06
N GLN A 12 -3.41 -4.38 -15.03
CA GLN A 12 -4.79 -4.58 -15.48
C GLN A 12 -4.99 -5.91 -16.21
N ASP A 13 -3.92 -6.43 -16.82
CA ASP A 13 -3.89 -7.73 -17.50
C ASP A 13 -2.76 -8.58 -16.89
N PRO A 14 -3.04 -9.35 -15.80
CA PRO A 14 -2.04 -10.14 -15.12
C PRO A 14 -1.49 -11.25 -16.00
N GLN A 15 -0.17 -11.36 -16.06
CA GLN A 15 0.55 -12.33 -16.88
C GLN A 15 1.31 -13.35 -16.04
N PRO A 16 1.17 -14.65 -16.31
CA PRO A 16 1.96 -15.66 -15.63
C PRO A 16 3.46 -15.50 -15.95
N PRO A 17 4.37 -15.94 -15.09
CA PRO A 17 4.09 -16.77 -13.92
C PRO A 17 3.81 -15.99 -12.62
N PHE A 18 3.96 -14.66 -12.60
CA PHE A 18 3.91 -13.91 -11.35
C PHE A 18 2.66 -13.04 -11.17
N ASP A 19 1.90 -12.80 -12.25
CA ASP A 19 0.69 -11.96 -12.22
C ASP A 19 0.98 -10.56 -11.62
N TYR A 20 2.21 -10.08 -11.86
CA TYR A 20 2.75 -8.84 -11.33
C TYR A 20 3.46 -8.04 -12.42
N MET A 21 3.33 -6.73 -12.37
CA MET A 21 4.05 -5.78 -13.21
C MET A 21 4.86 -4.84 -12.31
N LEU A 22 6.11 -4.64 -12.66
CA LEU A 22 7.00 -3.73 -11.94
C LEU A 22 6.66 -2.28 -12.34
N THR A 23 6.08 -1.53 -11.41
CA THR A 23 5.64 -0.14 -11.61
C THR A 23 6.56 0.89 -10.94
N PHE A 24 7.56 0.42 -10.20
CA PHE A 24 8.55 1.26 -9.50
C PHE A 24 9.88 0.50 -9.32
N SER A 25 10.78 1.01 -8.50
CA SER A 25 12.10 0.41 -8.29
C SER A 25 12.03 -1.03 -7.75
N ILE A 26 12.72 -1.97 -8.40
CA ILE A 26 12.82 -3.35 -7.92
C ILE A 26 13.53 -3.44 -6.56
N ALA A 27 14.45 -2.53 -6.26
CA ALA A 27 15.09 -2.46 -4.96
C ALA A 27 14.09 -2.00 -3.87
N GLY A 28 13.21 -1.03 -4.19
CA GLY A 28 12.10 -0.64 -3.33
C GLY A 28 11.18 -1.81 -3.06
N LEU A 29 10.73 -2.51 -4.10
CA LEU A 29 9.86 -3.68 -3.98
C LEU A 29 10.44 -4.75 -3.04
N THR A 30 11.72 -5.10 -3.19
CA THR A 30 12.34 -6.11 -2.34
C THR A 30 12.61 -5.63 -0.92
N ASN A 31 12.78 -4.33 -0.68
CA ASN A 31 12.82 -3.78 0.66
C ASN A 31 11.46 -3.94 1.36
N GLU A 32 10.38 -3.56 0.70
CA GLU A 32 9.02 -3.76 1.23
C GLU A 32 8.75 -5.23 1.59
N TYR A 33 9.21 -6.16 0.77
CA TYR A 33 8.99 -7.60 1.01
C TYR A 33 9.94 -8.21 2.05
N ALA A 34 11.07 -7.58 2.34
CA ALA A 34 12.10 -8.10 3.23
C ALA A 34 12.10 -7.43 4.61
N GLU A 35 11.61 -6.20 4.71
CA GLU A 35 11.64 -5.44 5.95
C GLU A 35 10.33 -5.59 6.74
N PRO A 36 10.39 -5.63 8.08
CA PRO A 36 9.20 -5.69 8.91
C PRO A 36 8.35 -4.42 8.77
N ALA A 37 7.04 -4.59 8.93
CA ALA A 37 6.10 -3.49 9.04
C ALA A 37 6.03 -2.97 10.48
N VAL A 38 5.63 -1.71 10.64
CA VAL A 38 5.34 -1.13 11.95
C VAL A 38 3.86 -0.78 12.01
N PHE A 39 3.11 -1.46 12.86
CA PHE A 39 1.68 -1.30 13.06
C PHE A 39 1.34 -0.84 14.47
N LEU A 40 0.05 -0.54 14.72
CA LEU A 40 -0.49 -0.47 16.07
C LEU A 40 -1.30 -1.75 16.34
N ARG A 41 -0.95 -2.42 17.44
CA ARG A 41 -1.70 -3.53 18.02
C ARG A 41 -2.00 -3.20 19.47
N ASP A 42 -3.26 -3.25 19.86
CA ASP A 42 -3.72 -2.86 21.21
C ASP A 42 -3.23 -1.49 21.68
N GLY A 43 -3.15 -0.54 20.73
CA GLY A 43 -2.74 0.84 21.00
C GLY A 43 -1.24 1.07 21.10
N ARG A 44 -0.42 0.06 20.83
CA ARG A 44 1.04 0.12 20.94
C ARG A 44 1.73 -0.12 19.58
N ILE A 45 2.85 0.54 19.39
CA ILE A 45 3.74 0.27 18.27
C ILE A 45 4.23 -1.17 18.34
N THR A 46 4.03 -1.91 17.25
CA THR A 46 4.37 -3.33 17.14
C THR A 46 5.02 -3.58 15.79
N GLU A 47 6.19 -4.20 15.81
CA GLU A 47 6.85 -4.69 14.61
C GLU A 47 6.21 -6.01 14.18
N VAL A 48 5.90 -6.14 12.90
CA VAL A 48 5.23 -7.32 12.31
C VAL A 48 6.07 -7.83 11.16
N GLU A 49 6.37 -9.13 11.19
CA GLU A 49 7.17 -9.78 10.17
C GLU A 49 6.52 -9.70 8.77
N PRO A 50 7.31 -9.41 7.72
CA PRO A 50 6.79 -9.39 6.36
C PRO A 50 6.39 -10.78 5.90
N MET A 51 5.60 -10.86 4.84
CA MET A 51 5.08 -12.12 4.30
C MET A 51 4.31 -12.95 5.34
N THR A 52 3.51 -12.29 6.18
CA THR A 52 2.61 -12.90 7.16
C THR A 52 1.20 -12.34 7.04
N GLU A 53 0.27 -12.81 7.88
CA GLU A 53 -1.11 -12.33 7.98
C GLU A 53 -1.85 -12.34 6.61
N LEU A 54 -1.73 -13.42 5.85
CA LEU A 54 -2.44 -13.58 4.58
C LEU A 54 -3.95 -13.58 4.79
N GLU A 55 -4.64 -12.71 4.05
CA GLU A 55 -6.10 -12.69 3.96
C GLU A 55 -6.59 -12.53 2.52
N THR A 56 -7.86 -12.80 2.31
CA THR A 56 -8.54 -12.59 1.01
C THR A 56 -9.41 -11.35 1.10
N VAL A 57 -9.33 -10.49 0.09
CA VAL A 57 -10.12 -9.24 0.01
C VAL A 57 -10.90 -9.22 -1.29
N GLU A 58 -12.22 -9.04 -1.18
CA GLU A 58 -13.11 -8.97 -2.33
C GLU A 58 -13.30 -7.52 -2.80
N PHE A 59 -13.18 -7.34 -4.11
CA PHE A 59 -13.48 -6.09 -4.81
C PHE A 59 -14.56 -6.33 -5.87
N PRO A 60 -15.29 -5.29 -6.27
CA PRO A 60 -16.18 -5.38 -7.43
C PRO A 60 -15.40 -5.71 -8.71
N GLU A 61 -16.08 -6.32 -9.67
CA GLU A 61 -15.52 -6.45 -11.02
C GLU A 61 -15.18 -5.07 -11.62
N PRO A 62 -14.08 -4.95 -12.37
CA PRO A 62 -13.22 -6.02 -12.90
C PRO A 62 -12.04 -6.46 -12.01
N VAL A 63 -11.92 -5.95 -10.80
CA VAL A 63 -10.80 -6.27 -9.89
C VAL A 63 -10.93 -7.68 -9.32
N GLY A 64 -12.10 -8.03 -8.80
CA GLY A 64 -12.39 -9.35 -8.23
C GLY A 64 -11.67 -9.62 -6.91
N THR A 65 -11.32 -10.88 -6.69
CA THR A 65 -10.66 -11.36 -5.47
C THR A 65 -9.16 -11.09 -5.48
N LEU A 66 -8.62 -10.55 -4.40
CA LEU A 66 -7.19 -10.33 -4.20
C LEU A 66 -6.71 -11.00 -2.91
N GLU A 67 -5.41 -11.27 -2.84
CA GLU A 67 -4.68 -11.61 -1.60
C GLU A 67 -4.13 -10.32 -0.99
N ALA A 68 -4.15 -10.25 0.35
CA ALA A 68 -3.51 -9.17 1.11
C ALA A 68 -2.60 -9.75 2.19
N PHE A 69 -1.43 -9.16 2.38
CA PHE A 69 -0.46 -9.64 3.37
C PHE A 69 0.50 -8.53 3.81
N VAL A 70 1.20 -8.76 4.92
CA VAL A 70 2.13 -7.79 5.49
C VAL A 70 3.34 -7.59 4.60
N THR A 71 3.66 -6.32 4.32
CA THR A 71 4.93 -5.86 3.76
C THR A 71 5.45 -4.67 4.56
N GLY A 72 6.73 -4.39 4.54
CA GLY A 72 7.32 -3.22 5.18
C GLY A 72 6.85 -1.91 4.55
N GLY A 73 6.99 -0.81 5.26
CA GLY A 73 6.53 0.51 4.82
C GLY A 73 5.02 0.71 4.98
N GLY A 74 4.42 1.49 4.11
CA GLY A 74 2.97 1.71 3.99
C GLY A 74 2.36 2.68 5.00
N LEU A 75 2.83 2.72 6.23
CA LEU A 75 2.27 3.61 7.27
C LEU A 75 3.19 4.76 7.67
N ASP A 76 4.49 4.70 7.35
CA ASP A 76 5.49 5.72 7.70
C ASP A 76 5.36 6.24 9.14
N THR A 77 5.00 7.51 9.31
CA THR A 77 4.90 8.17 10.62
C THR A 77 3.58 7.94 11.36
N LEU A 78 2.58 7.32 10.71
CA LEU A 78 1.24 7.13 11.28
C LEU A 78 1.24 6.37 12.61
N PRO A 79 1.98 5.26 12.82
CA PRO A 79 1.98 4.53 14.08
C PRO A 79 2.39 5.42 15.26
N TRP A 80 3.45 6.22 15.10
CA TRP A 80 3.93 7.15 16.16
C TRP A 80 2.96 8.30 16.41
N THR A 81 2.27 8.78 15.37
CA THR A 81 1.28 9.85 15.51
C THR A 81 0.03 9.39 16.25
N TYR A 82 -0.36 8.13 16.07
CA TYR A 82 -1.61 7.60 16.59
C TYR A 82 -1.45 6.58 17.72
N GLU A 83 -0.23 6.33 18.22
CA GLU A 83 0.01 5.52 19.40
C GLU A 83 -0.84 6.00 20.59
N GLY A 84 -1.50 5.08 21.27
CA GLY A 84 -2.42 5.37 22.35
C GLY A 84 -3.76 6.02 21.95
N LYS A 85 -3.95 6.40 20.67
CA LYS A 85 -5.20 6.98 20.16
C LYS A 85 -6.02 5.98 19.34
N LEU A 86 -5.35 5.15 18.56
CA LEU A 86 -5.96 4.03 17.86
C LEU A 86 -5.56 2.72 18.54
N ARG A 87 -6.50 1.79 18.59
CA ARG A 87 -6.23 0.43 19.06
C ARG A 87 -5.48 -0.37 18.00
N THR A 88 -5.97 -0.30 16.76
CA THR A 88 -5.39 -1.00 15.63
C THR A 88 -5.11 0.00 14.50
N LEU A 89 -3.92 -0.10 13.91
CA LEU A 89 -3.58 0.56 12.65
C LEU A 89 -2.68 -0.39 11.87
N GLN A 90 -3.11 -0.80 10.70
CA GLN A 90 -2.37 -1.70 9.83
C GLN A 90 -2.53 -1.34 8.36
N ASN A 91 -1.55 -1.77 7.56
CA ASN A 91 -1.59 -1.73 6.10
C ASN A 91 -1.16 -3.09 5.54
N LEU A 92 -1.95 -3.65 4.64
CA LEU A 92 -1.62 -4.89 3.94
C LEU A 92 -1.53 -4.62 2.44
N THR A 93 -0.53 -5.21 1.80
CA THR A 93 -0.31 -5.06 0.36
C THR A 93 -1.15 -6.04 -0.42
N LEU A 94 -1.88 -5.53 -1.42
CA LEU A 94 -2.75 -6.31 -2.31
C LEU A 94 -1.97 -6.92 -3.47
N ARG A 95 -2.25 -8.18 -3.77
CA ARG A 95 -1.72 -8.91 -4.94
C ARG A 95 -2.78 -9.87 -5.50
N TYR A 96 -2.60 -10.32 -6.74
CA TYR A 96 -3.44 -11.36 -7.31
C TYR A 96 -3.29 -12.71 -6.58
N PRO A 97 -4.32 -13.55 -6.56
CA PRO A 97 -4.30 -14.84 -5.88
C PRO A 97 -3.14 -15.75 -6.32
N GLY A 98 -2.49 -16.40 -5.35
CA GLY A 98 -1.31 -17.24 -5.56
C GLY A 98 0.02 -16.47 -5.57
N SER A 99 0.02 -15.15 -5.44
CA SER A 99 1.23 -14.34 -5.35
C SER A 99 1.95 -14.55 -4.02
N PHE A 100 1.21 -14.62 -2.92
CA PHE A 100 1.78 -14.82 -1.58
C PHE A 100 2.69 -16.05 -1.52
N VAL A 101 2.21 -17.20 -1.99
CA VAL A 101 2.97 -18.46 -1.92
C VAL A 101 4.28 -18.37 -2.72
N LYS A 102 4.25 -17.75 -3.90
CA LYS A 102 5.43 -17.54 -4.75
C LYS A 102 6.45 -16.63 -4.08
N LEU A 103 5.99 -15.51 -3.56
CA LEU A 103 6.83 -14.50 -2.89
C LEU A 103 7.37 -15.00 -1.55
N ARG A 104 6.56 -15.71 -0.78
CA ARG A 104 6.97 -16.33 0.48
C ARG A 104 8.08 -17.34 0.26
N ALA A 105 8.05 -18.13 -0.81
CA ALA A 105 9.13 -19.07 -1.14
C ALA A 105 10.46 -18.34 -1.42
N PHE A 106 10.44 -17.18 -2.06
CA PHE A 106 11.65 -16.38 -2.26
C PHE A 106 12.20 -15.79 -0.94
N TYR A 107 11.30 -15.34 -0.05
CA TYR A 107 11.64 -14.89 1.29
C TYR A 107 12.30 -16.00 2.10
N ASP A 108 11.67 -17.15 2.19
CA ASP A 108 12.14 -18.30 2.97
C ASP A 108 13.49 -18.84 2.46
N LEU A 109 13.75 -18.75 1.14
CA LEU A 109 15.06 -19.07 0.55
C LEU A 109 16.12 -18.01 0.81
N GLY A 110 15.77 -16.84 1.35
CA GLY A 110 16.69 -15.74 1.58
C GLY A 110 17.15 -15.02 0.31
N LEU A 111 16.38 -15.13 -0.80
CA LEU A 111 16.73 -14.51 -2.08
C LEU A 111 16.74 -12.97 -2.02
N TRP A 112 16.16 -12.37 -1.00
CA TRP A 112 16.17 -10.92 -0.80
C TRP A 112 17.24 -10.44 0.18
N SER A 113 18.13 -11.35 0.65
CA SER A 113 19.24 -11.00 1.52
C SER A 113 20.28 -10.15 0.79
N LEU A 114 20.80 -9.14 1.49
CA LEU A 114 21.95 -8.32 1.05
C LEU A 114 23.29 -8.93 1.47
N GLY A 115 23.28 -9.87 2.42
CA GLY A 115 24.47 -10.57 2.85
C GLY A 115 24.97 -11.55 1.76
N PRO A 116 26.27 -11.49 1.35
CA PRO A 116 26.79 -12.39 0.34
C PRO A 116 26.87 -13.84 0.85
N VAL A 117 26.59 -14.80 -0.01
CA VAL A 117 26.78 -16.23 0.18
C VAL A 117 27.91 -16.72 -0.72
N MET A 118 28.67 -17.73 -0.25
CA MET A 118 29.77 -18.28 -1.05
C MET A 118 29.25 -19.34 -2.03
N VAL A 119 29.42 -19.10 -3.33
CA VAL A 119 29.06 -20.03 -4.40
C VAL A 119 30.35 -20.41 -5.14
N ASN A 120 30.81 -21.64 -5.02
CA ASN A 120 32.06 -22.13 -5.63
C ASN A 120 33.27 -21.22 -5.35
N GLY A 121 33.37 -20.69 -4.13
CA GLY A 121 34.48 -19.81 -3.73
C GLY A 121 34.31 -18.33 -4.15
N VAL A 122 33.21 -17.94 -4.77
CA VAL A 122 32.89 -16.55 -5.18
C VAL A 122 31.79 -16.01 -4.29
N PRO A 123 31.92 -14.80 -3.69
CA PRO A 123 30.86 -14.17 -2.96
C PRO A 123 29.76 -13.68 -3.93
N VAL A 124 28.51 -14.06 -3.67
CA VAL A 124 27.34 -13.70 -4.47
C VAL A 124 26.29 -13.12 -3.55
N VAL A 125 25.72 -11.96 -3.90
CA VAL A 125 24.59 -11.35 -3.18
C VAL A 125 23.28 -11.95 -3.70
N PRO A 126 22.50 -12.66 -2.88
CA PRO A 126 21.26 -13.32 -3.35
C PRO A 126 20.28 -12.35 -3.99
N ARG A 127 20.13 -11.14 -3.44
CA ARG A 127 19.22 -10.11 -3.96
C ARG A 127 19.59 -9.66 -5.38
N ASP A 128 20.87 -9.56 -5.71
CA ASP A 128 21.33 -9.18 -7.05
C ASP A 128 20.98 -10.26 -8.08
N VAL A 129 21.11 -11.53 -7.70
CA VAL A 129 20.68 -12.66 -8.53
C VAL A 129 19.17 -12.62 -8.74
N PHE A 130 18.42 -12.42 -7.65
CA PHE A 130 16.95 -12.30 -7.73
C PHE A 130 16.55 -11.15 -8.67
N HIS A 131 17.10 -9.96 -8.51
CA HIS A 131 16.79 -8.80 -9.37
C HIS A 131 17.08 -9.10 -10.85
N THR A 132 18.24 -9.71 -11.13
CA THR A 132 18.65 -10.06 -12.50
C THR A 132 17.67 -11.03 -13.17
N LEU A 133 17.14 -11.99 -12.42
CA LEU A 133 16.25 -13.02 -12.93
C LEU A 133 14.77 -12.57 -12.94
N PHE A 134 14.35 -11.80 -11.94
CA PHE A 134 12.95 -11.44 -11.74
C PHE A 134 12.54 -10.23 -12.56
N ALA A 135 13.34 -9.16 -12.60
CA ALA A 135 12.98 -7.92 -13.28
C ALA A 135 12.54 -8.14 -14.75
N PRO A 136 13.25 -8.92 -15.59
CA PRO A 136 12.82 -9.16 -16.97
C PRO A 136 11.49 -9.91 -17.10
N LYS A 137 11.06 -10.60 -16.02
CA LYS A 137 9.82 -11.38 -16.00
C LYS A 137 8.59 -10.55 -15.63
N VAL A 138 8.81 -9.38 -15.05
CA VAL A 138 7.74 -8.51 -14.53
C VAL A 138 7.80 -7.09 -15.12
N THR A 139 8.66 -6.86 -16.12
CA THR A 139 8.76 -5.60 -16.84
C THR A 139 8.00 -5.71 -18.17
N PHE A 140 6.93 -4.94 -18.29
CA PHE A 140 6.07 -4.88 -19.47
C PHE A 140 5.97 -3.42 -19.94
N PRO A 141 6.78 -2.96 -20.92
CA PRO A 141 6.81 -1.55 -21.32
C PRO A 141 5.47 -0.99 -21.81
N GLU A 142 4.64 -1.83 -22.42
CA GLU A 142 3.29 -1.46 -22.89
C GLU A 142 2.19 -1.88 -21.89
N GLY A 143 2.59 -2.36 -20.71
CA GLY A 143 1.65 -2.81 -19.69
C GLY A 143 0.91 -1.64 -19.05
N LYS A 144 -0.37 -1.83 -18.78
CA LYS A 144 -1.20 -0.88 -18.05
C LYS A 144 -1.40 -1.38 -16.62
N ASP A 145 -1.22 -0.47 -15.67
CA ASP A 145 -1.43 -0.75 -14.26
C ASP A 145 -2.76 -0.19 -13.74
N MET A 146 -3.09 -0.60 -12.55
CA MET A 146 -4.05 0.06 -11.68
C MET A 146 -3.46 0.16 -10.27
N VAL A 147 -3.87 1.20 -9.53
CA VAL A 147 -3.58 1.36 -8.11
C VAL A 147 -4.87 1.29 -7.33
N ILE A 148 -4.88 0.48 -6.30
CA ILE A 148 -6.02 0.30 -5.40
C ILE A 148 -5.61 0.77 -4.02
N ILE A 149 -6.45 1.60 -3.40
CA ILE A 149 -6.35 1.99 -1.99
C ILE A 149 -7.72 1.80 -1.37
N ARG A 150 -7.79 1.01 -0.31
CA ARG A 150 -8.99 0.84 0.51
C ARG A 150 -8.65 1.08 1.96
N ILE A 151 -9.43 1.91 2.63
CA ILE A 151 -9.28 2.21 4.05
C ILE A 151 -10.61 1.96 4.74
N LYS A 152 -10.58 1.21 5.82
CA LYS A 152 -11.72 1.00 6.73
C LYS A 152 -11.35 1.56 8.10
N ALA A 153 -12.12 2.52 8.58
CA ALA A 153 -12.01 3.01 9.96
C ALA A 153 -13.24 2.57 10.76
N VAL A 154 -13.02 1.96 11.91
CA VAL A 154 -14.07 1.49 12.81
C VAL A 154 -14.01 2.30 14.10
N GLY A 155 -15.14 2.85 14.52
CA GLY A 155 -15.18 3.68 15.71
C GLY A 155 -16.60 4.12 16.10
N GLU A 156 -16.69 5.36 16.54
CA GLU A 156 -17.95 5.98 16.92
C GLU A 156 -18.07 7.35 16.24
N LYS A 157 -19.27 7.66 15.80
CA LYS A 157 -19.65 9.00 15.34
C LYS A 157 -20.92 9.42 16.03
N ASP A 158 -20.89 10.59 16.66
CA ASP A 158 -22.02 11.15 17.42
C ASP A 158 -22.57 10.18 18.48
N GLY A 159 -21.63 9.43 19.14
CA GLY A 159 -21.95 8.45 20.17
C GLY A 159 -22.54 7.13 19.68
N LYS A 160 -22.53 6.89 18.36
CA LYS A 160 -23.02 5.65 17.75
C LYS A 160 -21.88 4.89 17.07
N PRO A 161 -21.85 3.54 17.13
CA PRO A 161 -20.93 2.74 16.37
C PRO A 161 -21.01 3.05 14.87
N ALA A 162 -19.89 3.27 14.24
CA ALA A 162 -19.83 3.62 12.83
C ALA A 162 -18.59 3.05 12.15
N GLU A 163 -18.70 2.75 10.86
CA GLU A 163 -17.60 2.43 9.96
C GLU A 163 -17.50 3.49 8.87
N ALA A 164 -16.31 4.01 8.65
CA ALA A 164 -16.00 4.84 7.49
C ALA A 164 -15.15 4.03 6.50
N TRP A 165 -15.53 4.09 5.23
CA TRP A 165 -14.81 3.46 4.14
C TRP A 165 -14.35 4.53 3.16
N ILE A 166 -13.09 4.42 2.73
CA ILE A 166 -12.52 5.24 1.67
C ILE A 166 -11.95 4.28 0.64
N GLU A 167 -12.28 4.48 -0.62
CA GLU A 167 -11.79 3.65 -1.71
C GLU A 167 -11.35 4.52 -2.88
N LEU A 168 -10.21 4.18 -3.44
CA LEU A 168 -9.68 4.73 -4.68
C LEU A 168 -9.23 3.57 -5.54
N ILE A 169 -9.70 3.52 -6.79
CA ILE A 169 -9.12 2.69 -7.84
C ILE A 169 -8.78 3.61 -8.99
N ASP A 170 -7.49 3.79 -9.25
CA ASP A 170 -6.98 4.58 -10.36
C ASP A 170 -6.35 3.65 -11.41
N TYR A 171 -6.42 4.04 -12.66
CA TYR A 171 -5.97 3.25 -13.79
C TYR A 171 -4.92 4.01 -14.60
N TYR A 172 -4.16 3.27 -15.39
CA TYR A 172 -3.30 3.86 -16.43
C TYR A 172 -4.10 4.88 -17.25
N ASP A 173 -3.52 6.05 -17.46
CA ASP A 173 -4.15 7.15 -18.20
C ASP A 173 -3.71 7.14 -19.66
N ASP A 174 -4.60 6.71 -20.54
CA ASP A 174 -4.33 6.64 -21.99
C ASP A 174 -4.13 8.02 -22.66
N GLU A 175 -4.59 9.10 -22.04
CA GLU A 175 -4.44 10.45 -22.59
C GLU A 175 -3.03 11.00 -22.33
N THR A 176 -2.51 10.82 -21.14
CA THR A 176 -1.20 11.33 -20.74
C THR A 176 -0.08 10.32 -20.86
N GLY A 177 -0.41 9.03 -20.92
CA GLY A 177 0.54 7.92 -20.90
C GLY A 177 1.12 7.63 -19.49
N PHE A 178 0.61 8.28 -18.44
CA PHE A 178 1.07 7.98 -17.09
C PHE A 178 0.44 6.70 -16.53
N THR A 179 1.28 5.92 -15.87
CA THR A 179 0.79 4.78 -15.07
C THR A 179 -0.02 5.27 -13.86
N ALA A 180 -0.91 4.43 -13.34
CA ALA A 180 -1.65 4.75 -12.11
C ALA A 180 -0.69 4.97 -10.93
N MET A 181 0.42 4.22 -10.87
CA MET A 181 1.46 4.40 -9.86
C MET A 181 2.16 5.75 -9.98
N GLU A 182 2.52 6.19 -11.19
CA GLU A 182 3.12 7.52 -11.44
C GLU A 182 2.15 8.63 -11.06
N ARG A 183 0.87 8.49 -11.43
CA ARG A 183 -0.18 9.44 -11.07
C ARG A 183 -0.35 9.53 -9.56
N GLY A 184 -0.58 8.42 -8.88
CA GLY A 184 -0.81 8.36 -7.44
C GLY A 184 0.36 8.97 -6.65
N THR A 185 1.58 8.63 -7.01
CA THR A 185 2.80 9.10 -6.34
C THR A 185 3.14 10.54 -6.74
N GLY A 186 3.24 10.81 -8.04
CA GLY A 186 3.70 12.10 -8.56
C GLY A 186 2.71 13.24 -8.29
N PHE A 187 1.42 13.03 -8.52
CA PHE A 187 0.42 14.08 -8.29
C PHE A 187 0.22 14.35 -6.81
N SER A 188 0.27 13.33 -5.95
CA SER A 188 0.19 13.56 -4.50
C SER A 188 1.32 14.46 -4.01
N ALA A 189 2.56 14.22 -4.44
CA ALA A 189 3.70 15.07 -4.12
C ALA A 189 3.55 16.49 -4.68
N ALA A 190 3.12 16.63 -5.94
CA ALA A 190 2.91 17.93 -6.59
C ALA A 190 1.80 18.74 -5.91
N ILE A 191 0.68 18.09 -5.54
CA ILE A 191 -0.43 18.73 -4.80
C ILE A 191 0.08 19.29 -3.48
N VAL A 192 0.81 18.50 -2.70
CA VAL A 192 1.35 18.96 -1.41
C VAL A 192 2.31 20.12 -1.61
N ALA A 193 3.18 20.09 -2.62
CA ALA A 193 4.07 21.22 -2.95
C ALA A 193 3.29 22.49 -3.31
N GLU A 194 2.22 22.38 -4.11
CA GLU A 194 1.33 23.51 -4.41
C GLU A 194 0.62 24.05 -3.17
N MET A 195 0.13 23.17 -2.29
CA MET A 195 -0.52 23.56 -1.04
C MET A 195 0.47 24.29 -0.11
N MET A 196 1.72 23.83 -0.04
CA MET A 196 2.79 24.50 0.69
C MET A 196 3.06 25.90 0.10
N TRP A 197 3.16 26.02 -1.22
CA TRP A 197 3.37 27.31 -1.89
C TRP A 197 2.23 28.29 -1.66
N ARG A 198 0.98 27.81 -1.62
CA ARG A 198 -0.21 28.63 -1.32
C ARG A 198 -0.35 28.97 0.17
N GLY A 199 0.50 28.41 1.05
CA GLY A 199 0.39 28.59 2.51
C GLY A 199 -0.77 27.83 3.15
N GLU A 200 -1.26 26.80 2.52
CA GLU A 200 -2.38 25.96 2.99
C GLU A 200 -1.91 24.88 3.98
N THR A 201 -0.60 24.73 4.15
CA THR A 201 0.00 23.80 5.10
C THR A 201 0.76 24.57 6.18
N PRO A 202 0.88 24.04 7.42
CA PRO A 202 1.75 24.63 8.43
C PRO A 202 3.22 24.66 7.99
N ARG A 203 4.00 25.60 8.51
CA ARG A 203 5.45 25.66 8.29
C ARG A 203 6.17 24.65 9.20
N GLY A 204 7.20 24.02 8.68
CA GLY A 204 8.03 23.09 9.42
C GLY A 204 8.11 21.72 8.74
N ALA A 205 8.59 20.70 9.49
CA ALA A 205 8.67 19.30 9.05
C ALA A 205 7.87 18.42 10.01
N SER A 206 6.97 17.61 9.47
CA SER A 206 6.18 16.63 10.21
C SER A 206 5.60 15.58 9.24
N GLY A 207 4.96 14.55 9.77
CA GLY A 207 4.23 13.57 8.95
C GLY A 207 3.07 14.23 8.17
N VAL A 208 2.76 13.69 7.00
CA VAL A 208 1.71 14.23 6.11
C VAL A 208 0.34 14.27 6.80
N GLU A 209 0.06 13.32 7.67
CA GLU A 209 -1.18 13.23 8.44
C GLU A 209 -1.41 14.41 9.41
N ARG A 210 -0.36 15.18 9.69
CA ARG A 210 -0.42 16.38 10.52
C ARG A 210 -0.33 17.68 9.72
N MET A 211 0.28 17.62 8.54
CA MET A 211 0.63 18.80 7.75
C MET A 211 -0.36 19.07 6.62
N VAL A 212 -0.97 18.03 6.06
CA VAL A 212 -1.81 18.15 4.88
C VAL A 212 -3.29 18.12 5.26
N PRO A 213 -4.01 19.26 5.11
CA PRO A 213 -5.45 19.30 5.35
C PRO A 213 -6.17 18.38 4.35
N PRO A 214 -6.95 17.37 4.80
CA PRO A 214 -7.52 16.37 3.89
C PRO A 214 -8.56 16.97 2.91
N GLY A 215 -9.38 17.91 3.34
CA GLY A 215 -10.42 18.48 2.47
C GLY A 215 -9.87 19.22 1.24
N PRO A 216 -8.93 20.16 1.38
CA PRO A 216 -8.22 20.76 0.23
C PRO A 216 -7.49 19.75 -0.63
N PHE A 217 -6.80 18.79 -0.03
CA PHE A 217 -6.07 17.74 -0.76
C PHE A 217 -6.99 16.88 -1.63
N LEU A 218 -8.12 16.43 -1.09
CA LEU A 218 -9.13 15.66 -1.85
C LEU A 218 -9.69 16.45 -3.03
N LYS A 219 -9.94 17.75 -2.88
CA LYS A 219 -10.37 18.62 -3.99
C LYS A 219 -9.31 18.72 -5.09
N GLU A 220 -8.03 18.73 -4.74
CA GLU A 220 -6.95 18.74 -5.73
C GLU A 220 -6.81 17.40 -6.45
N LEU A 221 -7.06 16.27 -5.77
CA LEU A 221 -7.14 14.95 -6.40
C LEU A 221 -8.30 14.91 -7.41
N GLU A 222 -9.49 15.39 -7.03
CA GLU A 222 -10.67 15.43 -7.90
C GLU A 222 -10.41 16.23 -9.20
N LYS A 223 -9.72 17.38 -9.12
CA LYS A 223 -9.32 18.16 -10.30
C LYS A 223 -8.40 17.39 -11.26
N ARG A 224 -7.73 16.37 -10.79
CA ARG A 224 -6.84 15.50 -11.56
C ARG A 224 -7.47 14.14 -11.90
N ASN A 225 -8.81 14.11 -11.84
CA ASN A 225 -9.65 12.96 -12.21
C ASN A 225 -9.48 11.72 -11.28
N PHE A 226 -8.93 11.88 -10.06
CA PHE A 226 -9.00 10.80 -9.09
C PHE A 226 -10.40 10.70 -8.50
N LYS A 227 -10.96 9.50 -8.52
CA LYS A 227 -12.29 9.21 -7.97
C LYS A 227 -12.14 8.57 -6.60
N VAL A 228 -12.23 9.39 -5.54
CA VAL A 228 -12.21 8.91 -4.16
C VAL A 228 -13.64 8.71 -3.69
N GLU A 229 -14.01 7.48 -3.45
CA GLU A 229 -15.30 7.13 -2.88
C GLU A 229 -15.22 7.09 -1.37
N MET A 230 -16.18 7.76 -0.71
CA MET A 230 -16.27 7.78 0.75
C MET A 230 -17.68 7.43 1.19
N ARG A 231 -17.80 6.48 2.10
CA ARG A 231 -19.09 6.09 2.70
C ARG A 231 -18.96 5.94 4.21
N LEU A 232 -19.96 6.39 4.90
CA LEU A 232 -20.13 6.20 6.34
C LEU A 232 -21.33 5.28 6.57
N VAL A 233 -21.13 4.23 7.35
CA VAL A 233 -22.15 3.24 7.67
C VAL A 233 -22.34 3.23 9.19
N GLU A 234 -23.56 3.51 9.67
CA GLU A 234 -23.91 3.24 11.05
C GLU A 234 -24.00 1.71 11.24
N VAL A 235 -23.23 1.17 12.18
CA VAL A 235 -23.29 -0.25 12.53
C VAL A 235 -24.30 -0.43 13.64
N GLN A 236 -25.32 -1.24 13.40
CA GLN A 236 -26.22 -1.63 14.50
C GLN A 236 -25.38 -2.37 15.54
N GLY A 237 -25.29 -1.82 16.75
CA GLY A 237 -24.63 -2.50 17.86
C GLY A 237 -25.23 -3.89 18.04
N HIS A 238 -24.46 -4.93 17.89
CA HIS A 238 -24.85 -6.26 18.36
C HIS A 238 -25.00 -6.10 19.86
N GLY A 239 -26.25 -6.00 20.31
CA GLY A 239 -26.60 -6.09 21.72
C GLY A 239 -26.01 -7.39 22.22
N GLY A 240 -25.02 -7.30 23.13
CA GLY A 240 -24.48 -8.46 23.80
C GLY A 240 -25.60 -9.20 24.53
N GLN A 241 -25.75 -10.46 24.21
CA GLN A 241 -26.37 -11.45 25.08
C GLN A 241 -25.29 -12.16 25.85
#